data_a3ba9fdf8b7b706f56c61a2c82c9e800
#
_entry.id   a3ba9fdf8b7b706f56c61a2c82c9e800
#
_cell.length_a   1.000
_cell.length_b   1.000
_cell.length_c   1.000
_cell.angle_alpha   90.00
_cell.angle_beta   90.00
_cell.angle_gamma   90.00
#
_symmetry.space_group_name_H-M   'P 1'
#
loop_
_entity.id
_entity.type
_entity.pdbx_description
1 polymer ?
#
loop_
_entity_poly.entity_id
_entity_poly.type
_entity_poly.pdbx_seq_one_letter_code
_entity_poly.pdbx_strand_id
1 'polypeptide(L)'
;MFDLNEFRRSTRDWLEQNCPPSMRIPMLPGEEVNGGSRRRSSNPDAYVWLNRMAERGWTAPTWPVEYGGGGLAKEEFLVLLEEMRRIGARPPLGGMGITMIGPTLLEYGTAGQKSRHLPPIIRGETAWCQGYSEPGAGSDLASLSTRAVSDGDDYLVTGSKIWTSGANNADWIFCLVRTDAEAPKHDGISFLLFPMESEGVSVKPIELINGHSPFCQIFFDNVRVPKADRVHYENQGWSVAKRLLQHERSGLAALASADTAGPMQRIKPTMPLGTLAKSYTRDGQLDPILRQDIVANDMLQRSYLLTQSRAVAESEADTPGATTSIFKYIEAEYVKAQLELQLRLRGMQSLGWEGAAFTEEEIRMGRLNLEAKSISIAGGSNEIQLNIIAKRVLGLPD
;
A
#
# COMPACT_ATOMS: atom_id res chain seq x y z
N MET A 1 -27.09 8.28 25.12
CA MET A 1 -27.12 8.24 23.64
C MET A 1 -25.87 8.97 23.19
N PHE A 2 -25.00 8.32 22.42
CA PHE A 2 -23.75 8.94 21.94
C PHE A 2 -24.12 10.08 20.96
N ASP A 3 -23.61 11.30 21.19
CA ASP A 3 -23.88 12.46 20.33
C ASP A 3 -22.73 12.62 19.31
N LEU A 4 -23.00 12.19 18.07
CA LEU A 4 -22.03 12.30 16.97
C LEU A 4 -21.65 13.76 16.66
N ASN A 5 -22.53 14.73 16.94
CA ASN A 5 -22.24 16.15 16.76
C ASN A 5 -21.29 16.67 17.84
N GLU A 6 -21.40 16.18 19.05
CA GLU A 6 -20.45 16.48 20.14
C GLU A 6 -19.09 15.88 19.83
N PHE A 7 -19.03 14.63 19.36
CA PHE A 7 -17.80 14.00 18.90
C PHE A 7 -17.15 14.80 17.75
N ARG A 8 -17.91 15.27 16.78
CA ARG A 8 -17.43 16.09 15.68
C ARG A 8 -16.82 17.40 16.19
N ARG A 9 -17.48 18.11 17.10
CA ARG A 9 -16.96 19.37 17.66
C ARG A 9 -15.64 19.13 18.41
N SER A 10 -15.62 18.17 19.31
CA SER A 10 -14.41 17.84 20.09
C SER A 10 -13.24 17.37 19.22
N THR A 11 -13.54 16.58 18.19
CA THR A 11 -12.53 16.13 17.20
C THR A 11 -11.97 17.30 16.40
N ARG A 12 -12.83 18.22 15.93
CA ARG A 12 -12.43 19.42 15.22
C ARG A 12 -11.49 20.29 16.06
N ASP A 13 -11.93 20.63 17.28
CA ASP A 13 -11.15 21.49 18.19
C ASP A 13 -9.81 20.87 18.50
N TRP A 14 -9.78 19.56 18.75
CA TRP A 14 -8.54 18.86 19.02
C TRP A 14 -7.59 18.86 17.82
N LEU A 15 -8.08 18.54 16.60
CA LEU A 15 -7.28 18.54 15.39
C LEU A 15 -6.70 19.92 15.08
N GLU A 16 -7.48 20.98 15.24
CA GLU A 16 -7.03 22.35 15.02
C GLU A 16 -5.91 22.77 15.98
N GLN A 17 -5.99 22.32 17.23
CA GLN A 17 -4.99 22.65 18.27
C GLN A 17 -3.73 21.78 18.18
N ASN A 18 -3.85 20.55 17.69
CA ASN A 18 -2.77 19.55 17.81
C ASN A 18 -2.07 19.20 16.49
N CYS A 19 -2.72 19.41 15.33
CA CYS A 19 -2.08 19.13 14.06
C CYS A 19 -1.08 20.23 13.69
N PRO A 20 0.22 19.95 13.54
CA PRO A 20 1.21 20.94 13.13
C PRO A 20 0.87 21.54 11.76
N PRO A 21 1.17 22.84 11.52
CA PRO A 21 0.89 23.46 10.23
C PRO A 21 1.55 22.76 9.03
N SER A 22 2.76 22.25 9.19
CA SER A 22 3.49 21.50 8.16
C SER A 22 2.81 20.16 7.81
N MET A 23 1.96 19.63 8.70
CA MET A 23 1.18 18.41 8.47
C MET A 23 -0.18 18.67 7.81
N ARG A 24 -0.50 19.93 7.46
CA ARG A 24 -1.73 20.36 6.78
C ARG A 24 -1.52 20.76 5.32
N ILE A 25 -0.35 20.50 4.79
CA ILE A 25 0.02 20.76 3.39
C ILE A 25 0.37 19.47 2.68
N PRO A 26 0.37 19.41 1.34
CA PRO A 26 0.76 18.20 0.60
C PRO A 26 2.12 17.66 1.03
N MET A 27 2.20 16.34 1.13
CA MET A 27 3.41 15.63 1.58
C MET A 27 4.51 15.71 0.52
N LEU A 28 5.72 16.03 0.94
CA LEU A 28 6.90 15.99 0.08
C LEU A 28 7.57 14.60 0.13
N PRO A 29 8.33 14.23 -0.91
CA PRO A 29 9.09 12.99 -0.91
C PRO A 29 10.05 12.91 0.30
N GLY A 30 10.04 11.79 1.00
CA GLY A 30 10.88 11.59 2.18
C GLY A 30 10.24 12.00 3.52
N GLU A 31 9.03 12.57 3.50
CA GLU A 31 8.31 12.93 4.72
C GLU A 31 7.40 11.82 5.26
N GLU A 32 7.31 10.69 4.57
CA GLU A 32 6.47 9.56 4.96
C GLU A 32 6.94 8.93 6.28
N VAL A 33 6.00 8.59 7.16
CA VAL A 33 6.23 7.79 8.36
C VAL A 33 5.60 6.42 8.16
N ASN A 34 6.42 5.39 8.00
CA ASN A 34 5.99 3.99 7.76
C ASN A 34 6.32 3.04 8.91
N GLY A 35 6.72 3.60 10.06
CA GLY A 35 7.18 2.87 11.22
C GLY A 35 8.68 2.54 11.17
N GLY A 36 9.20 2.03 12.31
CA GLY A 36 10.59 1.66 12.49
C GLY A 36 11.55 2.84 12.66
N SER A 37 12.82 2.52 12.93
CA SER A 37 13.85 3.52 13.19
C SER A 37 14.87 3.70 12.07
N ARG A 38 14.92 2.76 11.11
CA ARG A 38 15.96 2.73 10.05
C ARG A 38 15.74 3.80 8.98
N ARG A 39 14.48 4.16 8.69
CA ARG A 39 14.14 5.26 7.80
C ARG A 39 13.32 6.30 8.56
N ARG A 40 13.85 7.51 8.64
CA ARG A 40 13.18 8.62 9.30
C ARG A 40 12.61 9.61 8.30
N SER A 41 11.45 10.19 8.64
CA SER A 41 10.88 11.31 7.93
C SER A 41 11.84 12.51 7.96
N SER A 42 11.95 13.21 6.83
CA SER A 42 12.69 14.47 6.74
C SER A 42 12.00 15.64 7.47
N ASN A 43 10.70 15.48 7.81
CA ASN A 43 9.91 16.47 8.54
C ASN A 43 9.77 16.07 10.02
N PRO A 44 10.38 16.79 10.98
CA PRO A 44 10.29 16.48 12.41
C PRO A 44 8.86 16.52 12.96
N ASP A 45 8.01 17.40 12.43
CA ASP A 45 6.62 17.54 12.86
C ASP A 45 5.80 16.29 12.58
N ALA A 46 6.25 15.43 11.64
CA ALA A 46 5.61 14.16 11.37
C ALA A 46 5.60 13.23 12.60
N TYR A 47 6.68 13.26 13.41
CA TYR A 47 6.73 12.48 14.66
C TYR A 47 5.94 13.14 15.79
N VAL A 48 5.90 14.47 15.84
CA VAL A 48 5.02 15.19 16.78
C VAL A 48 3.57 14.80 16.50
N TRP A 49 3.19 14.79 15.22
CA TRP A 49 1.84 14.42 14.79
C TRP A 49 1.54 12.94 15.07
N LEU A 50 2.46 12.04 14.71
CA LEU A 50 2.35 10.61 15.02
C LEU A 50 2.09 10.36 16.51
N ASN A 51 2.91 10.94 17.39
CA ASN A 51 2.80 10.72 18.82
C ASN A 51 1.45 11.21 19.38
N ARG A 52 1.03 12.43 19.00
CA ARG A 52 -0.26 12.99 19.43
C ARG A 52 -1.46 12.12 18.98
N MET A 53 -1.41 11.62 17.75
CA MET A 53 -2.45 10.75 17.22
C MET A 53 -2.42 9.37 17.87
N ALA A 54 -1.22 8.83 18.13
CA ALA A 54 -1.06 7.54 18.82
C ALA A 54 -1.54 7.58 20.27
N GLU A 55 -1.31 8.67 21.01
CA GLU A 55 -1.83 8.88 22.38
C GLU A 55 -3.36 8.80 22.46
N ARG A 56 -4.05 9.15 21.36
CA ARG A 56 -5.51 9.02 21.23
C ARG A 56 -5.95 7.71 20.57
N GLY A 57 -5.03 6.83 20.21
CA GLY A 57 -5.31 5.64 19.42
C GLY A 57 -5.72 5.94 17.97
N TRP A 58 -5.56 7.17 17.49
CA TRP A 58 -6.03 7.62 16.18
C TRP A 58 -5.06 7.33 15.03
N THR A 59 -3.92 6.71 15.30
CA THR A 59 -3.11 6.04 14.27
C THR A 59 -3.77 4.75 13.78
N ALA A 60 -4.58 4.11 14.66
CA ALA A 60 -5.39 2.93 14.39
C ALA A 60 -6.82 3.13 14.96
N PRO A 61 -7.62 4.07 14.39
CA PRO A 61 -8.82 4.58 15.02
C PRO A 61 -9.86 3.52 15.36
N THR A 62 -10.02 2.49 14.54
CA THR A 62 -11.04 1.43 14.71
C THR A 62 -10.52 0.18 15.43
N TRP A 63 -9.20 0.13 15.76
CA TRP A 63 -8.65 -1.04 16.43
C TRP A 63 -9.03 -1.03 17.92
N PRO A 64 -9.04 -2.22 18.58
CA PRO A 64 -9.39 -2.34 19.99
C PRO A 64 -8.49 -1.49 20.90
N VAL A 65 -9.12 -0.84 21.88
CA VAL A 65 -8.43 0.01 22.87
C VAL A 65 -7.40 -0.79 23.70
N GLU A 66 -7.67 -2.06 23.95
CA GLU A 66 -6.75 -2.95 24.69
C GLU A 66 -5.37 -3.10 24.06
N TYR A 67 -5.25 -2.85 22.74
CA TYR A 67 -3.97 -2.84 22.00
C TYR A 67 -3.46 -1.43 21.70
N GLY A 68 -4.14 -0.39 22.20
CA GLY A 68 -3.78 1.01 22.00
C GLY A 68 -4.47 1.67 20.81
N GLY A 69 -5.44 1.02 20.18
CA GLY A 69 -6.30 1.61 19.14
C GLY A 69 -7.34 2.57 19.71
N GLY A 70 -8.01 3.31 18.86
CA GLY A 70 -9.02 4.30 19.23
C GLY A 70 -10.37 3.71 19.63
N GLY A 71 -10.67 2.47 19.25
CA GLY A 71 -11.97 1.82 19.51
C GLY A 71 -13.15 2.53 18.88
N LEU A 72 -12.93 3.40 17.88
CA LEU A 72 -13.98 4.19 17.26
C LEU A 72 -14.96 3.31 16.47
N ALA A 73 -16.24 3.60 16.61
CA ALA A 73 -17.26 3.08 15.72
C ALA A 73 -17.08 3.65 14.29
N LYS A 74 -17.74 3.02 13.31
CA LYS A 74 -17.63 3.40 11.90
C LYS A 74 -17.99 4.87 11.66
N GLU A 75 -19.08 5.34 12.28
CA GLU A 75 -19.57 6.71 12.17
C GLU A 75 -18.59 7.72 12.76
N GLU A 76 -17.98 7.40 13.90
CA GLU A 76 -16.95 8.23 14.54
C GLU A 76 -15.69 8.30 13.69
N PHE A 77 -15.28 7.17 13.11
CA PHE A 77 -14.13 7.11 12.21
C PHE A 77 -14.37 7.98 10.95
N LEU A 78 -15.57 7.94 10.36
CA LEU A 78 -15.91 8.79 9.24
C LEU A 78 -15.84 10.27 9.61
N VAL A 79 -16.34 10.66 10.79
CA VAL A 79 -16.21 12.02 11.31
C VAL A 79 -14.76 12.43 11.46
N LEU A 80 -13.90 11.57 12.03
CA LEU A 80 -12.47 11.85 12.15
C LEU A 80 -11.84 12.12 10.78
N LEU A 81 -12.14 11.29 9.77
CA LEU A 81 -11.62 11.47 8.41
C LEU A 81 -12.11 12.76 7.76
N GLU A 82 -13.37 13.11 7.94
CA GLU A 82 -13.96 14.37 7.42
C GLU A 82 -13.27 15.59 8.04
N GLU A 83 -13.07 15.60 9.35
CA GLU A 83 -12.42 16.72 10.04
C GLU A 83 -10.91 16.80 9.71
N MET A 84 -10.23 15.68 9.54
CA MET A 84 -8.86 15.68 9.03
C MET A 84 -8.76 16.29 7.63
N ARG A 85 -9.66 15.89 6.71
CA ARG A 85 -9.71 16.46 5.36
C ARG A 85 -10.02 17.96 5.37
N ARG A 86 -10.92 18.39 6.23
CA ARG A 86 -11.31 19.81 6.36
C ARG A 86 -10.10 20.72 6.63
N ILE A 87 -9.15 20.28 7.46
CA ILE A 87 -7.94 21.04 7.77
C ILE A 87 -6.72 20.67 6.92
N GLY A 88 -6.88 19.73 5.97
CA GLY A 88 -5.80 19.21 5.16
C GLY A 88 -4.79 18.34 5.93
N ALA A 89 -5.19 17.80 7.11
CA ALA A 89 -4.29 16.97 7.92
C ALA A 89 -3.92 15.67 7.20
N ARG A 90 -2.62 15.37 7.17
CA ARG A 90 -2.07 14.12 6.63
C ARG A 90 -2.35 12.96 7.58
N PRO A 91 -2.48 11.71 7.08
CA PRO A 91 -2.41 10.53 7.92
C PRO A 91 -1.10 10.52 8.74
N PRO A 92 -1.18 10.20 10.05
CA PRO A 92 0.01 10.25 10.92
C PRO A 92 0.99 9.11 10.71
N LEU A 93 0.49 7.97 10.19
CA LEU A 93 1.24 6.73 10.05
C LEU A 93 0.75 5.96 8.82
N GLY A 94 1.69 5.44 8.05
CA GLY A 94 1.46 4.55 6.93
C GLY A 94 2.21 3.23 7.11
N GLY A 95 2.45 2.54 5.99
CA GLY A 95 3.23 1.31 5.93
C GLY A 95 2.42 0.04 6.21
N MET A 96 3.04 -1.11 5.93
CA MET A 96 2.38 -2.42 5.95
C MET A 96 1.98 -2.88 7.36
N GLY A 97 2.56 -2.29 8.40
CA GLY A 97 2.15 -2.54 9.78
C GLY A 97 0.69 -2.20 10.01
N ILE A 98 0.32 -0.95 9.67
CA ILE A 98 -1.02 -0.43 9.93
C ILE A 98 -2.05 -0.88 8.88
N THR A 99 -1.62 -1.06 7.61
CA THR A 99 -2.55 -1.31 6.50
C THR A 99 -2.77 -2.79 6.19
N MET A 100 -1.85 -3.66 6.57
CA MET A 100 -1.84 -5.07 6.16
C MET A 100 -1.75 -6.03 7.33
N ILE A 101 -0.59 -6.09 8.00
CA ILE A 101 -0.35 -7.12 9.03
C ILE A 101 -1.17 -6.88 10.31
N GLY A 102 -1.36 -5.64 10.72
CA GLY A 102 -2.14 -5.34 11.91
C GLY A 102 -3.60 -5.81 11.82
N PRO A 103 -4.39 -5.44 10.79
CA PRO A 103 -5.72 -6.00 10.57
C PRO A 103 -5.73 -7.52 10.47
N THR A 104 -4.71 -8.11 9.84
CA THR A 104 -4.58 -9.57 9.75
C THR A 104 -4.36 -10.21 11.11
N LEU A 105 -3.54 -9.62 11.98
CA LEU A 105 -3.33 -10.10 13.33
C LEU A 105 -4.58 -9.96 14.21
N LEU A 106 -5.37 -8.90 14.03
CA LEU A 106 -6.64 -8.75 14.72
C LEU A 106 -7.61 -9.91 14.43
N GLU A 107 -7.60 -10.42 13.20
CA GLU A 107 -8.46 -11.56 12.81
C GLU A 107 -7.85 -12.93 13.17
N TYR A 108 -6.58 -13.16 12.85
CA TYR A 108 -5.96 -14.50 12.87
C TYR A 108 -4.88 -14.67 13.95
N GLY A 109 -4.38 -13.59 14.55
CA GLY A 109 -3.32 -13.65 15.53
C GLY A 109 -3.78 -14.22 16.85
N THR A 110 -2.89 -14.91 17.55
CA THR A 110 -3.07 -15.29 18.95
C THR A 110 -3.06 -14.06 19.86
N ALA A 111 -3.58 -14.18 21.08
CA ALA A 111 -3.53 -13.09 22.07
C ALA A 111 -2.08 -12.60 22.31
N GLY A 112 -1.12 -13.53 22.38
CA GLY A 112 0.30 -13.20 22.53
C GLY A 112 0.87 -12.42 21.34
N GLN A 113 0.53 -12.81 20.10
CA GLN A 113 0.93 -12.11 18.90
C GLN A 113 0.33 -10.70 18.82
N LYS A 114 -0.96 -10.55 19.14
CA LYS A 114 -1.64 -9.26 19.19
C LYS A 114 -0.98 -8.33 20.20
N SER A 115 -0.79 -8.79 21.43
CA SER A 115 -0.17 -7.99 22.51
C SER A 115 1.28 -7.61 22.20
N ARG A 116 2.03 -8.45 21.47
CA ARG A 116 3.42 -8.18 21.12
C ARG A 116 3.54 -7.20 19.95
N HIS A 117 2.70 -7.31 18.92
CA HIS A 117 2.90 -6.61 17.67
C HIS A 117 2.01 -5.40 17.45
N LEU A 118 0.74 -5.40 17.92
CA LEU A 118 -0.17 -4.30 17.61
C LEU A 118 0.23 -2.98 18.28
N PRO A 119 0.62 -2.93 19.58
CA PRO A 119 1.02 -1.67 20.20
C PRO A 119 2.22 -0.99 19.53
N PRO A 120 3.36 -1.69 19.20
CA PRO A 120 4.47 -1.05 18.50
C PRO A 120 4.12 -0.62 17.07
N ILE A 121 3.21 -1.32 16.37
CA ILE A 121 2.69 -0.88 15.07
C ILE A 121 1.96 0.46 15.21
N ILE A 122 1.04 0.56 16.19
CA ILE A 122 0.23 1.77 16.45
C ILE A 122 1.11 2.99 16.77
N ARG A 123 2.18 2.79 17.52
CA ARG A 123 3.14 3.85 17.87
C ARG A 123 4.18 4.14 16.76
N GLY A 124 4.13 3.41 15.64
CA GLY A 124 5.10 3.57 14.56
C GLY A 124 6.52 3.14 14.94
N GLU A 125 6.67 2.28 15.95
CA GLU A 125 7.97 1.79 16.44
C GLU A 125 8.55 0.67 15.57
N THR A 126 7.69 -0.06 14.84
CA THR A 126 8.10 -1.18 13.98
C THR A 126 7.65 -1.00 12.54
N ALA A 127 8.59 -1.21 11.62
CA ALA A 127 8.33 -1.29 10.19
C ALA A 127 8.22 -2.75 9.74
N TRP A 128 7.27 -3.01 8.83
CA TRP A 128 6.99 -4.35 8.31
C TRP A 128 7.19 -4.42 6.81
N CYS A 129 7.66 -5.57 6.32
CA CYS A 129 7.70 -5.88 4.90
C CYS A 129 7.01 -7.21 4.59
N GLN A 130 6.68 -7.41 3.30
CA GLN A 130 5.92 -8.54 2.79
C GLN A 130 6.82 -9.52 2.04
N GLY A 131 6.93 -10.75 2.52
CA GLY A 131 7.67 -11.83 1.87
C GLY A 131 6.76 -12.79 1.11
N TYR A 132 6.22 -12.38 -0.05
CA TYR A 132 5.30 -13.20 -0.85
C TYR A 132 5.96 -13.75 -2.10
N SER A 133 6.18 -12.90 -3.10
CA SER A 133 6.69 -13.28 -4.42
C SER A 133 8.08 -13.89 -4.36
N GLU A 134 8.33 -14.84 -5.26
CA GLU A 134 9.64 -15.43 -5.48
C GLU A 134 10.05 -15.27 -6.95
N PRO A 135 11.33 -15.45 -7.31
CA PRO A 135 11.73 -15.38 -8.72
C PRO A 135 10.93 -16.31 -9.65
N GLY A 136 10.48 -17.47 -9.13
CA GLY A 136 9.65 -18.44 -9.84
C GLY A 136 8.15 -18.39 -9.51
N ALA A 137 7.69 -17.54 -8.59
CA ALA A 137 6.31 -17.51 -8.12
C ALA A 137 5.83 -16.07 -7.91
N GLY A 138 5.31 -15.47 -8.98
CA GLY A 138 4.69 -14.13 -9.00
C GLY A 138 3.17 -14.22 -9.14
N SER A 139 2.65 -14.20 -10.38
CA SER A 139 1.21 -14.34 -10.64
C SER A 139 0.66 -15.67 -10.13
N ASP A 140 1.42 -16.74 -10.26
CA ASP A 140 1.16 -18.03 -9.64
C ASP A 140 1.86 -18.10 -8.27
N LEU A 141 1.41 -17.26 -7.34
CA LEU A 141 2.02 -17.15 -6.01
C LEU A 141 1.96 -18.47 -5.23
N ALA A 142 0.94 -19.30 -5.45
CA ALA A 142 0.81 -20.57 -4.77
C ALA A 142 1.90 -21.60 -5.15
N SER A 143 2.70 -21.34 -6.19
CA SER A 143 3.87 -22.15 -6.55
C SER A 143 5.13 -21.80 -5.78
N LEU A 144 5.03 -20.97 -4.73
CA LEU A 144 6.16 -20.60 -3.88
C LEU A 144 6.90 -21.83 -3.34
N SER A 145 8.24 -21.73 -3.26
CA SER A 145 9.16 -22.81 -2.91
C SER A 145 10.01 -22.52 -1.67
N THR A 146 9.99 -21.30 -1.12
CA THR A 146 10.64 -21.00 0.17
C THR A 146 10.08 -21.96 1.22
N ARG A 147 10.93 -22.91 1.66
CA ARG A 147 10.52 -23.98 2.59
C ARG A 147 10.69 -23.57 4.04
N ALA A 148 9.85 -24.13 4.90
CA ALA A 148 9.98 -24.06 6.34
C ALA A 148 9.89 -25.48 6.90
N VAL A 149 11.03 -26.02 7.33
CA VAL A 149 11.14 -27.38 7.86
C VAL A 149 11.01 -27.32 9.37
N SER A 150 10.14 -28.16 9.95
CA SER A 150 9.97 -28.26 11.41
C SER A 150 11.24 -28.79 12.08
N ASP A 151 11.70 -28.07 13.11
CA ASP A 151 12.86 -28.44 13.93
C ASP A 151 12.54 -28.15 15.42
N GLY A 152 12.08 -29.14 16.13
CA GLY A 152 11.61 -28.97 17.52
C GLY A 152 10.46 -27.97 17.62
N ASP A 153 10.65 -26.89 18.42
CA ASP A 153 9.68 -25.81 18.58
C ASP A 153 9.81 -24.70 17.55
N ASP A 154 10.68 -24.87 16.55
CA ASP A 154 10.97 -23.89 15.52
C ASP A 154 10.68 -24.44 14.11
N TYR A 155 10.74 -23.54 13.15
CA TYR A 155 10.95 -23.82 11.73
C TYR A 155 12.34 -23.35 11.30
N LEU A 156 12.97 -24.07 10.37
CA LEU A 156 14.13 -23.62 9.62
C LEU A 156 13.66 -23.15 8.23
N VAL A 157 13.75 -21.85 8.00
CA VAL A 157 13.29 -21.23 6.75
C VAL A 157 14.45 -21.07 5.79
N THR A 158 14.31 -21.62 4.57
CA THR A 158 15.33 -21.54 3.50
C THR A 158 14.65 -21.23 2.16
N GLY A 159 15.19 -20.24 1.44
CA GLY A 159 14.69 -19.82 0.13
C GLY A 159 14.94 -18.34 -0.15
N SER A 160 14.12 -17.72 -0.98
CA SER A 160 14.25 -16.30 -1.27
C SER A 160 12.92 -15.65 -1.64
N LYS A 161 12.78 -14.37 -1.34
CA LYS A 161 11.66 -13.52 -1.74
C LYS A 161 12.14 -12.35 -2.59
N ILE A 162 11.31 -11.91 -3.51
CA ILE A 162 11.66 -10.82 -4.43
C ILE A 162 10.53 -9.78 -4.47
N TRP A 163 10.85 -8.59 -4.95
CA TRP A 163 9.93 -7.45 -5.02
C TRP A 163 9.41 -7.00 -3.66
N THR A 164 10.18 -7.24 -2.61
CA THR A 164 9.80 -6.86 -1.24
C THR A 164 10.06 -5.38 -1.03
N SER A 165 8.97 -4.61 -0.96
CA SER A 165 9.03 -3.15 -0.75
C SER A 165 9.63 -2.81 0.61
N GLY A 166 10.68 -1.98 0.61
CA GLY A 166 11.26 -1.42 1.81
C GLY A 166 11.90 -2.40 2.79
N ALA A 167 12.22 -3.63 2.35
CA ALA A 167 12.81 -4.66 3.22
C ALA A 167 14.11 -4.22 3.90
N ASN A 168 14.91 -3.36 3.25
CA ASN A 168 16.12 -2.78 3.80
C ASN A 168 15.88 -1.83 5.00
N ASN A 169 14.63 -1.40 5.20
CA ASN A 169 14.23 -0.52 6.30
C ASN A 169 13.24 -1.19 7.27
N ALA A 170 12.82 -2.42 6.99
CA ALA A 170 11.86 -3.15 7.81
C ALA A 170 12.54 -3.81 9.02
N ASP A 171 11.82 -3.87 10.14
CA ASP A 171 12.22 -4.58 11.36
C ASP A 171 11.69 -6.02 11.35
N TRP A 172 10.50 -6.22 10.77
CA TRP A 172 9.80 -7.50 10.72
C TRP A 172 9.34 -7.82 9.31
N ILE A 173 9.25 -9.12 9.01
CA ILE A 173 8.64 -9.64 7.80
C ILE A 173 7.44 -10.52 8.15
N PHE A 174 6.37 -10.43 7.36
CA PHE A 174 5.34 -11.45 7.26
C PHE A 174 5.53 -12.22 5.96
N CYS A 175 5.72 -13.53 6.07
CA CYS A 175 6.24 -14.36 5.01
C CYS A 175 5.37 -15.59 4.74
N LEU A 176 5.07 -15.85 3.46
CA LEU A 176 4.51 -17.12 3.02
C LEU A 176 5.62 -18.13 2.79
N VAL A 177 5.47 -19.32 3.37
CA VAL A 177 6.44 -20.41 3.27
C VAL A 177 5.76 -21.73 2.98
N ARG A 178 6.48 -22.66 2.36
CA ARG A 178 6.04 -24.03 2.11
C ARG A 178 6.40 -24.90 3.32
N THR A 179 5.37 -25.33 4.08
CA THR A 179 5.51 -26.25 5.21
C THR A 179 5.23 -27.70 4.86
N ASP A 180 4.42 -27.92 3.79
CA ASP A 180 4.18 -29.24 3.23
C ASP A 180 4.33 -29.20 1.71
N ALA A 181 5.35 -29.86 1.19
CA ALA A 181 5.65 -29.92 -0.24
C ALA A 181 4.79 -30.92 -1.01
N GLU A 182 4.22 -31.90 -0.33
CA GLU A 182 3.40 -32.98 -0.92
C GLU A 182 1.91 -32.61 -0.98
N ALA A 183 1.50 -31.61 -0.20
CA ALA A 183 0.11 -31.15 -0.19
C ALA A 183 -0.28 -30.46 -1.50
N PRO A 184 -1.59 -30.41 -1.83
CA PRO A 184 -2.08 -29.57 -2.91
C PRO A 184 -1.59 -28.12 -2.77
N LYS A 185 -1.36 -27.46 -3.89
CA LYS A 185 -0.65 -26.19 -4.03
C LYS A 185 -0.98 -25.11 -2.98
N HIS A 186 -2.27 -24.98 -2.62
CA HIS A 186 -2.73 -24.00 -1.65
C HIS A 186 -2.71 -24.49 -0.18
N ASP A 187 -2.65 -25.79 0.03
CA ASP A 187 -2.87 -26.42 1.32
C ASP A 187 -1.58 -26.72 2.09
N GLY A 188 -0.42 -26.52 1.47
CA GLY A 188 0.91 -26.71 2.09
C GLY A 188 1.63 -25.40 2.42
N ILE A 189 0.91 -24.29 2.54
CA ILE A 189 1.49 -22.96 2.78
C ILE A 189 1.16 -22.49 4.19
N SER A 190 2.18 -22.00 4.93
CA SER A 190 2.02 -21.36 6.23
C SER A 190 2.43 -19.90 6.17
N PHE A 191 1.97 -19.13 7.17
CA PHE A 191 2.22 -17.70 7.31
C PHE A 191 3.05 -17.45 8.57
N LEU A 192 4.30 -16.98 8.41
CA LEU A 192 5.25 -16.78 9.48
C LEU A 192 5.60 -15.31 9.68
N LEU A 193 5.87 -14.93 10.93
CA LEU A 193 6.40 -13.64 11.32
C LEU A 193 7.80 -13.83 11.88
N PHE A 194 8.78 -13.03 11.43
CA PHE A 194 10.11 -13.06 12.03
C PHE A 194 10.87 -11.75 11.82
N PRO A 195 11.84 -11.43 12.72
CA PRO A 195 12.66 -10.24 12.59
C PRO A 195 13.54 -10.27 11.34
N MET A 196 13.72 -9.13 10.69
CA MET A 196 14.64 -8.96 9.56
C MET A 196 16.12 -9.02 9.97
N GLU A 197 16.40 -8.95 11.27
CA GLU A 197 17.75 -9.10 11.86
C GLU A 197 18.10 -10.54 12.25
N SER A 198 17.18 -11.50 12.01
CA SER A 198 17.46 -12.91 12.29
C SER A 198 18.70 -13.40 11.54
N GLU A 199 19.50 -14.23 12.21
CA GLU A 199 20.63 -14.90 11.57
C GLU A 199 20.15 -15.67 10.34
N GLY A 200 20.91 -15.60 9.24
CA GLY A 200 20.56 -16.21 7.96
C GLY A 200 19.68 -15.34 7.06
N VAL A 201 19.21 -14.17 7.49
CA VAL A 201 18.51 -13.21 6.63
C VAL A 201 19.49 -12.27 5.95
N SER A 202 19.44 -12.17 4.62
CA SER A 202 20.18 -11.16 3.88
C SER A 202 19.30 -10.44 2.86
N VAL A 203 19.52 -9.13 2.73
CA VAL A 203 18.69 -8.24 1.90
C VAL A 203 19.54 -7.60 0.81
N LYS A 204 19.08 -7.67 -0.44
CA LYS A 204 19.72 -7.00 -1.59
C LYS A 204 18.74 -6.06 -2.25
N PRO A 205 19.00 -4.74 -2.27
CA PRO A 205 18.22 -3.78 -3.01
C PRO A 205 18.22 -4.08 -4.52
N ILE A 206 17.11 -3.82 -5.18
CA ILE A 206 16.94 -3.97 -6.63
C ILE A 206 16.86 -2.58 -7.24
N GLU A 207 17.84 -2.23 -8.06
CA GLU A 207 17.79 -1.00 -8.83
C GLU A 207 16.84 -1.15 -10.03
N LEU A 208 15.89 -0.24 -10.13
CA LEU A 208 14.91 -0.21 -11.22
C LEU A 208 15.42 0.63 -12.40
N ILE A 209 14.78 0.47 -13.56
CA ILE A 209 15.09 1.24 -14.78
C ILE A 209 14.98 2.76 -14.59
N ASN A 210 14.19 3.22 -13.60
CA ASN A 210 14.07 4.64 -13.25
C ASN A 210 15.18 5.16 -12.30
N GLY A 211 16.16 4.32 -11.95
CA GLY A 211 17.26 4.64 -11.05
C GLY A 211 16.88 4.58 -9.55
N HIS A 212 15.64 4.25 -9.20
CA HIS A 212 15.21 4.07 -7.82
C HIS A 212 15.34 2.59 -7.38
N SER A 213 15.43 2.36 -6.07
CA SER A 213 15.50 1.02 -5.49
C SER A 213 14.50 0.84 -4.35
N PRO A 214 13.17 0.88 -4.64
CA PRO A 214 12.13 0.72 -3.61
C PRO A 214 11.91 -0.72 -3.21
N PHE A 215 12.42 -1.69 -3.97
CA PHE A 215 12.24 -3.12 -3.77
C PHE A 215 13.54 -3.82 -3.45
N CYS A 216 13.43 -4.95 -2.74
CA CYS A 216 14.56 -5.80 -2.41
C CYS A 216 14.27 -7.26 -2.80
N GLN A 217 15.35 -8.01 -3.00
CA GLN A 217 15.36 -9.46 -2.88
C GLN A 217 15.87 -9.82 -1.49
N ILE A 218 15.23 -10.81 -0.85
CA ILE A 218 15.61 -11.31 0.47
C ILE A 218 15.99 -12.78 0.30
N PHE A 219 17.07 -13.19 0.95
CA PHE A 219 17.51 -14.57 1.00
C PHE A 219 17.43 -15.07 2.45
N PHE A 220 17.00 -16.31 2.60
CA PHE A 220 16.90 -17.02 3.87
C PHE A 220 17.79 -18.26 3.81
N ASP A 221 18.73 -18.35 4.75
CA ASP A 221 19.61 -19.50 4.92
C ASP A 221 19.42 -20.09 6.33
N ASN A 222 18.57 -21.11 6.42
CA ASN A 222 18.21 -21.79 7.66
C ASN A 222 17.79 -20.84 8.81
N VAL A 223 17.01 -19.82 8.47
CA VAL A 223 16.50 -18.85 9.45
C VAL A 223 15.61 -19.55 10.46
N ARG A 224 15.98 -19.46 11.74
CA ARG A 224 15.20 -20.07 12.83
C ARG A 224 14.02 -19.19 13.21
N VAL A 225 12.82 -19.75 13.11
CA VAL A 225 11.56 -19.04 13.38
C VAL A 225 10.73 -19.86 14.36
N PRO A 226 10.41 -19.34 15.55
CA PRO A 226 9.55 -20.04 16.51
C PRO A 226 8.18 -20.40 15.95
N LYS A 227 7.69 -21.60 16.22
CA LYS A 227 6.32 -22.02 15.83
C LYS A 227 5.25 -21.11 16.43
N ALA A 228 5.54 -20.48 17.55
CA ALA A 228 4.67 -19.46 18.17
C ALA A 228 4.49 -18.20 17.29
N ASP A 229 5.38 -17.96 16.32
CA ASP A 229 5.31 -16.85 15.37
C ASP A 229 4.61 -17.23 14.05
N ARG A 230 4.03 -18.43 13.95
CA ARG A 230 3.09 -18.80 12.90
C ARG A 230 1.73 -18.18 13.16
N VAL A 231 1.21 -17.45 12.19
CA VAL A 231 -0.15 -16.91 12.24
C VAL A 231 -1.14 -17.97 11.77
N HIS A 232 -2.17 -18.22 12.58
CA HIS A 232 -3.18 -19.24 12.31
C HIS A 232 -2.60 -20.68 12.34
N TYR A 233 -3.32 -21.64 11.73
CA TYR A 233 -2.90 -23.03 11.71
C TYR A 233 -1.84 -23.30 10.62
N GLU A 234 -1.03 -24.33 10.86
CA GLU A 234 -0.08 -24.81 9.84
C GLU A 234 -0.81 -25.21 8.56
N ASN A 235 -0.19 -24.94 7.42
CA ASN A 235 -0.74 -25.21 6.09
C ASN A 235 -1.99 -24.39 5.72
N GLN A 236 -2.40 -23.41 6.53
CA GLN A 236 -3.53 -22.53 6.26
C GLN A 236 -3.13 -21.08 5.95
N GLY A 237 -1.86 -20.83 5.71
CA GLY A 237 -1.32 -19.50 5.41
C GLY A 237 -1.88 -18.89 4.14
N TRP A 238 -2.35 -19.70 3.18
CA TRP A 238 -2.99 -19.20 1.97
C TRP A 238 -4.31 -18.45 2.23
N SER A 239 -5.13 -18.92 3.17
CA SER A 239 -6.36 -18.23 3.58
C SER A 239 -6.05 -16.89 4.25
N VAL A 240 -5.03 -16.86 5.12
CA VAL A 240 -4.53 -15.63 5.76
C VAL A 240 -4.04 -14.64 4.70
N ALA A 241 -3.24 -15.11 3.73
CA ALA A 241 -2.73 -14.29 2.65
C ALA A 241 -3.84 -13.66 1.79
N LYS A 242 -4.86 -14.45 1.42
CA LYS A 242 -6.02 -13.93 0.68
C LYS A 242 -6.74 -12.81 1.44
N ARG A 243 -6.91 -12.99 2.74
CA ARG A 243 -7.57 -11.99 3.59
C ARG A 243 -6.73 -10.72 3.73
N LEU A 244 -5.42 -10.86 3.93
CA LEU A 244 -4.48 -9.74 3.98
C LEU A 244 -4.53 -8.89 2.69
N LEU A 245 -4.57 -9.53 1.51
CA LEU A 245 -4.71 -8.83 0.24
C LEU A 245 -6.09 -8.15 0.06
N GLN A 246 -7.13 -8.62 0.77
CA GLN A 246 -8.41 -7.90 0.83
C GLN A 246 -8.30 -6.64 1.67
N HIS A 247 -7.58 -6.67 2.81
CA HIS A 247 -7.31 -5.47 3.61
C HIS A 247 -6.55 -4.41 2.80
N GLU A 248 -5.53 -4.83 2.01
CA GLU A 248 -4.80 -3.93 1.10
C GLU A 248 -5.74 -3.20 0.13
N ARG A 249 -6.78 -3.89 -0.36
CA ARG A 249 -7.74 -3.37 -1.35
C ARG A 249 -8.95 -2.68 -0.74
N SER A 250 -9.15 -2.79 0.57
CA SER A 250 -10.36 -2.25 1.20
C SER A 250 -10.41 -0.73 1.11
N GLY A 251 -11.54 -0.20 0.62
CA GLY A 251 -11.74 1.24 0.43
C GLY A 251 -11.63 2.06 1.72
N LEU A 252 -11.85 1.46 2.90
CA LEU A 252 -11.64 2.12 4.18
C LEU A 252 -10.15 2.40 4.43
N ALA A 253 -9.26 1.47 4.08
CA ALA A 253 -7.82 1.70 4.13
C ALA A 253 -7.41 2.76 3.10
N ALA A 254 -8.01 2.75 1.91
CA ALA A 254 -7.79 3.78 0.90
C ALA A 254 -8.34 5.16 1.32
N LEU A 255 -9.44 5.22 2.05
CA LEU A 255 -9.98 6.48 2.60
C LEU A 255 -9.11 7.01 3.75
N ALA A 256 -8.59 6.13 4.62
CA ALA A 256 -7.69 6.50 5.70
C ALA A 256 -6.30 6.88 5.21
N SER A 257 -5.87 6.28 4.09
CA SER A 257 -4.53 6.41 3.53
C SER A 257 -4.47 7.20 2.23
N ALA A 258 -5.45 8.09 1.98
CA ALA A 258 -5.60 8.82 0.71
C ALA A 258 -4.31 9.48 0.18
N ASP A 259 -3.29 9.66 1.03
CA ASP A 259 -1.99 10.19 0.65
C ASP A 259 -0.78 9.27 0.93
N THR A 260 -0.95 8.05 1.49
CA THR A 260 0.20 7.27 1.97
C THR A 260 0.26 5.81 1.57
N ALA A 261 -0.74 5.23 0.93
CA ALA A 261 -0.81 3.78 0.75
C ALA A 261 -0.62 3.30 -0.70
N GLY A 262 0.45 2.52 -0.88
CA GLY A 262 0.68 1.64 -2.01
C GLY A 262 1.52 2.21 -3.15
N PRO A 263 2.05 1.32 -4.03
CA PRO A 263 2.89 1.71 -5.17
C PRO A 263 2.22 2.70 -6.12
N MET A 264 0.90 2.60 -6.30
CA MET A 264 0.14 3.44 -7.24
C MET A 264 0.04 4.91 -6.83
N GLN A 265 0.08 5.22 -5.53
CA GLN A 265 0.04 6.63 -5.11
C GLN A 265 1.35 7.38 -5.32
N ARG A 266 2.49 6.67 -5.30
CA ARG A 266 3.79 7.26 -5.63
C ARG A 266 3.89 7.70 -7.09
N ILE A 267 3.07 7.11 -7.95
CA ILE A 267 3.10 7.28 -9.40
C ILE A 267 2.07 8.32 -9.88
N LYS A 268 1.42 9.07 -8.97
CA LYS A 268 0.45 10.10 -9.39
C LYS A 268 1.14 11.34 -9.95
N PRO A 269 0.71 11.82 -11.12
CA PRO A 269 1.15 13.10 -11.65
C PRO A 269 0.73 14.25 -10.71
N THR A 270 1.63 15.20 -10.50
CA THR A 270 1.37 16.36 -9.63
C THR A 270 0.40 17.38 -10.25
N MET A 271 0.27 17.37 -11.58
CA MET A 271 -0.54 18.35 -12.30
C MET A 271 -1.57 17.66 -13.21
N PRO A 272 -2.85 18.09 -13.19
CA PRO A 272 -3.85 17.61 -14.14
C PRO A 272 -3.41 17.86 -15.60
N LEU A 273 -3.68 16.89 -16.48
CA LEU A 273 -3.32 16.96 -17.90
C LEU A 273 -3.84 18.22 -18.59
N GLY A 274 -5.07 18.60 -18.35
CA GLY A 274 -5.67 19.80 -18.93
C GLY A 274 -4.98 21.09 -18.49
N THR A 275 -4.45 21.15 -17.28
CA THR A 275 -3.65 22.29 -16.79
C THR A 275 -2.28 22.30 -17.46
N LEU A 276 -1.61 21.17 -17.52
CA LEU A 276 -0.32 21.02 -18.18
C LEU A 276 -0.44 21.37 -19.68
N ALA A 277 -1.47 20.89 -20.35
CA ALA A 277 -1.70 21.12 -21.78
C ALA A 277 -1.77 22.61 -22.13
N LYS A 278 -2.36 23.44 -21.25
CA LYS A 278 -2.42 24.90 -21.46
C LYS A 278 -1.02 25.54 -21.53
N SER A 279 -0.04 24.99 -20.83
CA SER A 279 1.35 25.50 -20.85
C SER A 279 2.11 25.13 -22.16
N TYR A 280 1.59 24.17 -22.92
CA TYR A 280 2.18 23.66 -24.15
C TYR A 280 1.36 24.01 -25.41
N THR A 281 0.35 24.88 -25.30
CA THR A 281 -0.36 25.41 -26.46
C THR A 281 0.53 26.42 -27.21
N ARG A 282 0.56 26.33 -28.54
CA ARG A 282 1.17 27.34 -29.41
C ARG A 282 0.04 28.11 -30.10
N ASP A 283 0.08 29.43 -30.05
CA ASP A 283 -0.97 30.32 -30.64
C ASP A 283 -2.40 29.92 -30.15
N GLY A 284 -2.52 29.48 -28.88
CA GLY A 284 -3.78 29.05 -28.32
C GLY A 284 -4.28 27.69 -28.83
N GLN A 285 -3.48 26.98 -29.62
CA GLN A 285 -3.83 25.67 -30.19
C GLN A 285 -2.94 24.56 -29.65
N LEU A 286 -3.53 23.43 -29.39
CA LEU A 286 -2.88 22.16 -29.11
C LEU A 286 -3.06 21.24 -30.32
N ASP A 287 -2.09 20.38 -30.59
CA ASP A 287 -2.25 19.33 -31.59
C ASP A 287 -3.61 18.62 -31.41
N PRO A 288 -4.45 18.52 -32.46
CA PRO A 288 -5.81 17.99 -32.35
C PRO A 288 -5.85 16.54 -31.85
N ILE A 289 -4.87 15.70 -32.26
CA ILE A 289 -4.81 14.30 -31.85
C ILE A 289 -4.46 14.24 -30.36
N LEU A 290 -3.45 14.99 -29.93
CA LEU A 290 -3.05 15.05 -28.54
C LEU A 290 -4.17 15.59 -27.64
N ARG A 291 -4.92 16.61 -28.13
CA ARG A 291 -6.11 17.12 -27.43
C ARG A 291 -7.18 16.05 -27.27
N GLN A 292 -7.46 15.27 -28.29
CA GLN A 292 -8.44 14.18 -28.25
C GLN A 292 -8.02 13.11 -27.24
N ASP A 293 -6.75 12.70 -27.26
CA ASP A 293 -6.21 11.70 -26.33
C ASP A 293 -6.30 12.17 -24.87
N ILE A 294 -5.99 13.44 -24.60
CA ILE A 294 -6.13 14.05 -23.26
C ILE A 294 -7.58 14.02 -22.79
N VAL A 295 -8.52 14.43 -23.64
CA VAL A 295 -9.95 14.40 -23.29
C VAL A 295 -10.42 12.97 -23.01
N ALA A 296 -10.02 12.01 -23.82
CA ALA A 296 -10.35 10.59 -23.61
C ALA A 296 -9.81 10.07 -22.28
N ASN A 297 -8.58 10.42 -21.92
CA ASN A 297 -7.98 10.04 -20.63
C ASN A 297 -8.71 10.69 -19.44
N ASP A 298 -9.05 11.98 -19.52
CA ASP A 298 -9.78 12.69 -18.47
C ASP A 298 -11.21 12.12 -18.30
N MET A 299 -11.87 11.74 -19.40
CA MET A 299 -13.18 11.07 -19.35
C MET A 299 -13.09 9.71 -18.67
N LEU A 300 -12.07 8.91 -18.98
CA LEU A 300 -11.85 7.61 -18.34
C LEU A 300 -11.58 7.76 -16.84
N GLN A 301 -10.73 8.70 -16.44
CA GLN A 301 -10.47 9.01 -15.04
C GLN A 301 -11.74 9.43 -14.31
N ARG A 302 -12.54 10.30 -14.90
CA ARG A 302 -13.80 10.76 -14.30
C ARG A 302 -14.81 9.63 -14.14
N SER A 303 -14.95 8.79 -15.16
CA SER A 303 -15.81 7.59 -15.11
C SER A 303 -15.37 6.63 -14.01
N TYR A 304 -14.05 6.43 -13.87
CA TYR A 304 -13.47 5.63 -12.81
C TYR A 304 -13.83 6.15 -11.41
N LEU A 305 -13.63 7.45 -11.14
CA LEU A 305 -13.95 8.07 -9.85
C LEU A 305 -15.44 8.02 -9.53
N LEU A 306 -16.32 8.24 -10.51
CA LEU A 306 -17.77 8.11 -10.33
C LEU A 306 -18.19 6.66 -10.03
N THR A 307 -17.55 5.69 -10.69
CA THR A 307 -17.82 4.27 -10.46
C THR A 307 -17.34 3.83 -9.07
N GLN A 308 -16.20 4.35 -8.60
CA GLN A 308 -15.75 4.13 -7.21
C GLN A 308 -16.76 4.69 -6.20
N SER A 309 -17.22 5.93 -6.41
CA SER A 309 -18.22 6.57 -5.53
C SER A 309 -19.52 5.78 -5.50
N ARG A 310 -19.97 5.27 -6.66
CA ARG A 310 -21.16 4.41 -6.76
C ARG A 310 -20.96 3.09 -6.02
N ALA A 311 -19.82 2.42 -6.21
CA ALA A 311 -19.54 1.14 -5.54
C ALA A 311 -19.50 1.30 -4.01
N VAL A 312 -18.99 2.41 -3.49
CA VAL A 312 -19.04 2.72 -2.05
C VAL A 312 -20.48 2.92 -1.58
N ALA A 313 -21.32 3.65 -2.34
CA ALA A 313 -22.71 3.90 -1.98
C ALA A 313 -23.58 2.62 -2.05
N GLU A 314 -23.30 1.72 -2.98
CA GLU A 314 -24.01 0.44 -3.15
C GLU A 314 -23.53 -0.65 -2.19
N SER A 315 -22.36 -0.50 -1.56
CA SER A 315 -21.80 -1.48 -0.64
C SER A 315 -22.49 -1.38 0.73
N GLU A 316 -23.45 -2.24 0.97
CA GLU A 316 -24.04 -2.43 2.32
C GLU A 316 -23.14 -3.25 3.26
N ALA A 317 -22.14 -3.93 2.70
CA ALA A 317 -21.20 -4.76 3.45
C ALA A 317 -19.79 -4.17 3.42
N ASP A 318 -19.07 -4.24 4.54
CA ASP A 318 -17.70 -3.73 4.75
C ASP A 318 -16.61 -4.39 3.87
N THR A 319 -16.98 -5.30 2.97
CA THR A 319 -16.01 -6.02 2.12
C THR A 319 -16.23 -5.65 0.66
N PRO A 320 -15.25 -5.02 -0.01
CA PRO A 320 -15.33 -4.78 -1.45
C PRO A 320 -15.44 -6.11 -2.20
N GLY A 321 -16.48 -6.25 -3.01
CA GLY A 321 -16.72 -7.42 -3.84
C GLY A 321 -15.72 -7.55 -5.00
N ALA A 322 -16.00 -8.46 -5.94
CA ALA A 322 -15.20 -8.67 -7.16
C ALA A 322 -15.03 -7.40 -8.03
N THR A 323 -15.85 -6.38 -7.81
CA THR A 323 -15.78 -5.05 -8.44
C THR A 323 -14.43 -4.35 -8.22
N THR A 324 -13.70 -4.66 -7.14
CA THR A 324 -12.35 -4.09 -6.90
C THR A 324 -11.33 -4.45 -7.98
N SER A 325 -11.54 -5.58 -8.66
CA SER A 325 -10.67 -6.00 -9.79
C SER A 325 -10.79 -5.04 -10.98
N ILE A 326 -11.98 -4.47 -11.22
CA ILE A 326 -12.20 -3.43 -12.25
C ILE A 326 -11.39 -2.18 -11.92
N PHE A 327 -11.40 -1.76 -10.66
CA PHE A 327 -10.71 -0.54 -10.24
C PHE A 327 -9.20 -0.64 -10.47
N LYS A 328 -8.59 -1.74 -10.04
CA LYS A 328 -7.15 -1.96 -10.24
C LYS A 328 -6.77 -1.95 -11.73
N TYR A 329 -7.55 -2.63 -12.57
CA TYR A 329 -7.31 -2.69 -14.01
C TYR A 329 -7.41 -1.30 -14.67
N ILE A 330 -8.53 -0.61 -14.46
CA ILE A 330 -8.79 0.70 -15.09
C ILE A 330 -7.79 1.75 -14.60
N GLU A 331 -7.49 1.77 -13.29
CA GLU A 331 -6.52 2.72 -12.73
C GLU A 331 -5.13 2.53 -13.34
N ALA A 332 -4.68 1.28 -13.46
CA ALA A 332 -3.39 1.00 -14.08
C ALA A 332 -3.31 1.54 -15.52
N GLU A 333 -4.39 1.38 -16.29
CA GLU A 333 -4.41 1.83 -17.69
C GLU A 333 -4.47 3.35 -17.82
N TYR A 334 -5.36 4.04 -17.09
CA TYR A 334 -5.45 5.49 -17.24
C TYR A 334 -4.22 6.22 -16.68
N VAL A 335 -3.60 5.72 -15.60
CA VAL A 335 -2.39 6.34 -15.04
C VAL A 335 -1.21 6.19 -16.00
N LYS A 336 -1.00 5.02 -16.60
CA LYS A 336 0.02 4.82 -17.62
C LYS A 336 -0.19 5.78 -18.82
N ALA A 337 -1.42 5.82 -19.34
CA ALA A 337 -1.77 6.70 -20.45
C ALA A 337 -1.57 8.18 -20.08
N GLN A 338 -1.96 8.59 -18.87
CA GLN A 338 -1.79 9.95 -18.39
C GLN A 338 -0.31 10.38 -18.37
N LEU A 339 0.58 9.50 -17.88
CA LEU A 339 2.02 9.78 -17.84
C LEU A 339 2.63 9.83 -19.26
N GLU A 340 2.22 8.95 -20.16
CA GLU A 340 2.64 9.00 -21.55
C GLU A 340 2.19 10.30 -22.24
N LEU A 341 0.95 10.74 -22.00
CA LEU A 341 0.45 12.01 -22.53
C LEU A 341 1.24 13.20 -21.97
N GLN A 342 1.64 13.16 -20.70
CA GLN A 342 2.53 14.19 -20.13
C GLN A 342 3.89 14.24 -20.81
N LEU A 343 4.48 13.10 -21.16
CA LEU A 343 5.74 13.06 -21.91
C LEU A 343 5.53 13.59 -23.34
N ARG A 344 4.46 13.20 -24.02
CA ARG A 344 4.12 13.69 -25.37
C ARG A 344 3.93 15.21 -25.40
N LEU A 345 3.28 15.79 -24.38
CA LEU A 345 3.12 17.25 -24.24
C LEU A 345 4.47 17.98 -24.13
N ARG A 346 5.42 17.42 -23.38
CA ARG A 346 6.75 18.00 -23.18
C ARG A 346 7.69 17.80 -24.38
N GLY A 347 7.40 16.85 -25.25
CA GLY A 347 8.21 16.54 -26.43
C GLY A 347 9.65 16.18 -26.04
N MET A 348 10.64 16.83 -26.62
CA MET A 348 12.07 16.56 -26.39
C MET A 348 12.51 16.76 -24.94
N GLN A 349 11.83 17.62 -24.18
CA GLN A 349 12.13 17.82 -22.76
C GLN A 349 11.80 16.60 -21.90
N SER A 350 10.97 15.68 -22.39
CA SER A 350 10.69 14.40 -21.71
C SER A 350 11.84 13.39 -21.75
N LEU A 351 12.86 13.63 -22.58
CA LEU A 351 14.03 12.76 -22.68
C LEU A 351 15.10 13.05 -21.62
N GLY A 352 14.90 14.06 -20.78
CA GLY A 352 15.82 14.45 -19.73
C GLY A 352 15.97 13.36 -18.67
N TRP A 353 17.21 12.97 -18.38
CA TRP A 353 17.55 12.02 -17.31
C TRP A 353 18.32 12.70 -16.17
N GLU A 354 19.20 13.63 -16.54
CA GLU A 354 20.03 14.43 -15.65
C GLU A 354 20.56 15.68 -16.38
N GLY A 355 21.17 16.60 -15.64
CA GLY A 355 21.83 17.79 -16.20
C GLY A 355 20.95 19.04 -16.20
N ALA A 356 21.64 20.21 -16.25
CA ALA A 356 21.02 21.54 -16.09
C ALA A 356 20.12 21.97 -17.25
N ALA A 357 20.10 21.23 -18.35
CA ALA A 357 19.21 21.49 -19.51
C ALA A 357 17.75 21.09 -19.25
N PHE A 358 17.48 20.34 -18.18
CA PHE A 358 16.18 19.81 -17.81
C PHE A 358 15.81 20.25 -16.39
N THR A 359 14.54 20.54 -16.18
CA THR A 359 14.01 20.82 -14.84
C THR A 359 13.87 19.52 -14.04
N GLU A 360 13.88 19.64 -12.71
CA GLU A 360 13.64 18.49 -11.81
C GLU A 360 12.30 17.80 -12.11
N GLU A 361 11.28 18.58 -12.46
CA GLU A 361 9.96 18.04 -12.83
C GLU A 361 9.99 17.25 -14.14
N GLU A 362 10.72 17.68 -15.16
CA GLU A 362 10.88 16.93 -16.41
C GLU A 362 11.59 15.60 -16.18
N ILE A 363 12.70 15.62 -15.44
CA ILE A 363 13.43 14.40 -15.04
C ILE A 363 12.53 13.48 -14.22
N ARG A 364 11.81 14.03 -13.23
CA ARG A 364 10.89 13.27 -12.37
C ARG A 364 9.79 12.60 -13.20
N MET A 365 9.19 13.29 -14.15
CA MET A 365 8.13 12.74 -15.00
C MET A 365 8.62 11.61 -15.90
N GLY A 366 9.82 11.72 -16.47
CA GLY A 366 10.46 10.62 -17.21
C GLY A 366 10.62 9.37 -16.36
N ARG A 367 11.19 9.51 -15.16
CA ARG A 367 11.37 8.42 -14.21
C ARG A 367 10.03 7.81 -13.76
N LEU A 368 9.04 8.65 -13.51
CA LEU A 368 7.70 8.22 -13.08
C LEU A 368 6.98 7.41 -14.16
N ASN A 369 7.11 7.79 -15.44
CA ASN A 369 6.56 7.01 -16.54
C ASN A 369 7.19 5.61 -16.66
N LEU A 370 8.49 5.48 -16.40
CA LEU A 370 9.14 4.16 -16.34
C LEU A 370 8.63 3.32 -15.18
N GLU A 371 8.50 3.90 -14.01
CA GLU A 371 7.96 3.25 -12.81
C GLU A 371 6.50 2.79 -13.02
N ALA A 372 5.69 3.59 -13.70
CA ALA A 372 4.28 3.31 -13.97
C ALA A 372 4.04 2.01 -14.75
N LYS A 373 5.03 1.51 -15.49
CA LYS A 373 4.89 0.22 -16.19
C LYS A 373 4.67 -0.94 -15.22
N SER A 374 5.17 -0.82 -14.00
CA SER A 374 4.99 -1.83 -12.94
C SER A 374 3.56 -1.93 -12.41
N ILE A 375 2.74 -0.88 -12.51
CA ILE A 375 1.38 -0.87 -11.93
C ILE A 375 0.41 -1.85 -12.60
N SER A 376 0.65 -2.23 -13.85
CA SER A 376 -0.13 -3.27 -14.54
C SER A 376 0.32 -4.70 -14.17
N ILE A 377 1.39 -4.84 -13.38
CA ILE A 377 1.98 -6.12 -12.96
C ILE A 377 1.77 -6.34 -11.44
N ALA A 378 2.12 -5.35 -10.64
CA ALA A 378 2.07 -5.41 -9.17
C ALA A 378 0.65 -5.56 -8.64
N GLY A 379 0.49 -6.23 -7.50
CA GLY A 379 -0.82 -6.42 -6.86
C GLY A 379 -1.79 -7.33 -7.64
N GLY A 380 -1.26 -8.25 -8.45
CA GLY A 380 -1.96 -9.07 -9.44
C GLY A 380 -2.00 -8.38 -10.81
N SER A 381 -1.44 -9.06 -11.82
CA SER A 381 -1.34 -8.47 -13.16
C SER A 381 -2.72 -8.13 -13.75
N ASN A 382 -2.74 -7.27 -14.75
CA ASN A 382 -3.97 -6.91 -15.46
C ASN A 382 -4.68 -8.15 -16.01
N GLU A 383 -3.92 -9.15 -16.50
CA GLU A 383 -4.45 -10.43 -17.00
C GLU A 383 -5.13 -11.23 -15.88
N ILE A 384 -4.54 -11.27 -14.68
CA ILE A 384 -5.16 -11.89 -13.50
C ILE A 384 -6.46 -11.17 -13.11
N GLN A 385 -6.47 -9.82 -13.14
CA GLN A 385 -7.68 -9.05 -12.86
C GLN A 385 -8.78 -9.33 -13.90
N LEU A 386 -8.42 -9.38 -15.19
CA LEU A 386 -9.35 -9.73 -16.27
C LEU A 386 -9.91 -11.14 -16.11
N ASN A 387 -9.09 -12.13 -15.72
CA ASN A 387 -9.57 -13.47 -15.40
C ASN A 387 -10.55 -13.49 -14.23
N ILE A 388 -10.29 -12.72 -13.18
CA ILE A 388 -11.20 -12.60 -12.04
C ILE A 388 -12.53 -11.95 -12.49
N ILE A 389 -12.47 -10.91 -13.29
CA ILE A 389 -13.66 -10.23 -13.86
C ILE A 389 -14.45 -11.24 -14.71
N ALA A 390 -13.80 -11.91 -15.64
CA ALA A 390 -14.44 -12.86 -16.52
C ALA A 390 -15.16 -13.97 -15.74
N LYS A 391 -14.46 -14.64 -14.82
CA LYS A 391 -14.99 -15.82 -14.12
C LYS A 391 -15.95 -15.48 -12.98
N ARG A 392 -15.62 -14.46 -12.18
CA ARG A 392 -16.36 -14.19 -10.92
C ARG A 392 -17.38 -13.08 -11.03
N VAL A 393 -17.20 -12.13 -11.95
CA VAL A 393 -18.13 -11.01 -12.14
C VAL A 393 -19.09 -11.32 -13.27
N LEU A 394 -18.56 -11.80 -14.41
CA LEU A 394 -19.35 -12.08 -15.61
C LEU A 394 -19.84 -13.53 -15.72
N GLY A 395 -19.31 -14.45 -14.89
CA GLY A 395 -19.70 -15.86 -14.92
C GLY A 395 -19.33 -16.59 -16.22
N LEU A 396 -18.28 -16.13 -16.90
CA LEU A 396 -17.83 -16.76 -18.15
C LEU A 396 -17.15 -18.11 -17.83
N PRO A 397 -17.25 -19.10 -18.74
CA PRO A 397 -16.60 -20.41 -18.58
C PRO A 397 -15.06 -20.30 -18.56
N ASP A 398 -14.42 -21.36 -18.05
CA ASP A 398 -12.96 -21.51 -18.01
C ASP A 398 -12.36 -21.66 -19.42
#